data_1b8a00825f2b952433a2243d2eb62f77
#
_entry.id   1b8a00825f2b952433a2243d2eb62f77
#
_cell.length_a   1.000
_cell.length_b   1.000
_cell.length_c   1.000
_cell.angle_alpha   90.00
_cell.angle_beta   90.00
_cell.angle_gamma   90.00
#
_symmetry.space_group_name_H-M   'P 1'
#
loop_
_entity.id
_entity.type
_entity.pdbx_description
1 polymer ?
#
loop_
_entity_poly.entity_id
_entity_poly.type
_entity_poly.pdbx_seq_one_letter_code
_entity_poly.pdbx_strand_id
1 'polypeptide(L)'
;MSASAFRGVGLALLALAAPRAIATDGAADPVIGVDLGTTYSCVGVFQNGAVEIIANDQGNRVTPSYVAFTESERLVGDAAKIQASLNPENTVYDSKRLIGRRFRDEHVQADMQLWPFTVVEIDGGKPAVQVTVGGERKQLLPQEVSSMVLGKMRDVAEGYLGKKVSKMVVTVPAYFNDAQRQATKDAGRIAGLEVLRILNEPTAAAIAYGLDRKDAGGAAQTVLVFDLGGGTFDVSLLAIDSGVFEVLATAGDTHLGGEDFDNRLMAHLLELLRKKHPGKDPATSRSAVQKLRREAERAKRHLSTAPQVRIEIESLLPGLDFSETVTRAKFEELCADLFRQTLLPVERVLEDASLTKRDVDEVVLVGGSTRIPKVQALLTKFFNGKPPNKSINPDEAVAYGAAVQAGVLSGERDKSTSDLLLLDVTPLTLGIETTGGLMGEIIPRNTVIPTSRSKVYTTAEDNQAAVMNKVFEGERKLTKDNRLLGSFELTGIPPMPKGKAQIEGRSGRVPDTTHGPPHRSPRSSRHR
;
A
#
# COMPACT_ATOMS: atom_id res chain seq x y z
N MET A 1 -53.71 -41.16 -76.05
CA MET A 1 -54.50 -40.83 -74.85
C MET A 1 -53.64 -41.07 -73.61
N SER A 2 -53.44 -40.05 -72.85
CA SER A 2 -52.99 -39.94 -71.48
C SER A 2 -51.63 -40.49 -71.13
N ALA A 3 -50.70 -39.56 -70.98
CA ALA A 3 -49.39 -39.69 -70.35
C ALA A 3 -49.57 -39.55 -68.85
N SER A 4 -48.83 -40.32 -68.08
CA SER A 4 -48.63 -40.06 -66.66
C SER A 4 -47.14 -39.97 -66.37
N ALA A 5 -46.77 -38.83 -65.83
CA ALA A 5 -45.41 -38.46 -65.51
C ALA A 5 -45.02 -39.03 -64.08
N PHE A 6 -43.85 -39.66 -64.01
CA PHE A 6 -43.24 -39.97 -62.73
C PHE A 6 -42.22 -38.86 -62.37
N ARG A 7 -42.45 -38.20 -61.25
CA ARG A 7 -41.52 -37.23 -60.65
C ARG A 7 -40.56 -38.00 -59.76
N GLY A 8 -39.24 -37.92 -60.08
CA GLY A 8 -38.19 -38.36 -59.21
C GLY A 8 -37.98 -37.37 -58.07
N VAL A 9 -37.98 -37.86 -56.84
CA VAL A 9 -37.63 -37.15 -55.62
C VAL A 9 -36.14 -37.21 -55.41
N GLY A 10 -35.44 -36.09 -55.65
CA GLY A 10 -34.05 -35.93 -55.32
C GLY A 10 -33.85 -35.77 -53.82
N LEU A 11 -33.20 -36.69 -53.15
CA LEU A 11 -32.73 -36.56 -51.78
C LEU A 11 -31.55 -35.56 -51.75
N ALA A 12 -31.78 -34.38 -51.21
CA ALA A 12 -30.68 -33.45 -50.87
C ALA A 12 -30.07 -33.88 -49.52
N LEU A 13 -28.82 -34.38 -49.53
CA LEU A 13 -28.03 -34.51 -48.33
C LEU A 13 -27.66 -33.11 -47.78
N LEU A 14 -28.33 -32.70 -46.69
CA LEU A 14 -27.85 -31.62 -45.86
C LEU A 14 -26.63 -32.10 -45.07
N ALA A 15 -25.43 -31.70 -45.50
CA ALA A 15 -24.25 -31.79 -44.70
C ALA A 15 -24.38 -30.80 -43.52
N LEU A 16 -24.65 -31.29 -42.32
CA LEU A 16 -24.51 -30.55 -41.07
C LEU A 16 -23.03 -30.21 -40.90
N ALA A 17 -22.67 -28.96 -41.24
CA ALA A 17 -21.40 -28.39 -40.82
C ALA A 17 -21.41 -28.27 -39.30
N ALA A 18 -20.64 -29.12 -38.62
CA ALA A 18 -20.34 -28.93 -37.21
C ALA A 18 -19.76 -27.52 -37.03
N PRO A 19 -20.18 -26.80 -35.97
CA PRO A 19 -19.57 -25.52 -35.69
C PRO A 19 -18.09 -25.77 -35.39
N ARG A 20 -17.22 -25.26 -36.26
CA ARG A 20 -15.80 -25.15 -35.98
C ARG A 20 -15.69 -24.30 -34.72
N ALA A 21 -15.26 -24.92 -33.60
CA ALA A 21 -14.81 -24.19 -32.45
C ALA A 21 -13.74 -23.21 -32.96
N ILE A 22 -14.06 -21.94 -32.92
CA ILE A 22 -13.07 -20.88 -33.09
C ILE A 22 -12.12 -21.10 -31.90
N ALA A 23 -10.94 -21.61 -32.19
CA ALA A 23 -9.84 -21.58 -31.25
C ALA A 23 -9.66 -20.10 -30.90
N THR A 24 -10.10 -19.72 -29.71
CA THR A 24 -9.70 -18.44 -29.13
C THR A 24 -8.20 -18.48 -29.06
N ASP A 25 -7.53 -17.68 -29.87
CA ASP A 25 -6.14 -17.34 -29.70
C ASP A 25 -5.90 -17.17 -28.22
N GLY A 26 -4.85 -17.81 -27.69
CA GLY A 26 -4.49 -17.80 -26.29
C GLY A 26 -4.08 -16.40 -25.84
N ALA A 27 -5.07 -15.51 -25.73
CA ALA A 27 -4.87 -14.24 -25.06
C ALA A 27 -4.50 -14.56 -23.61
N ALA A 28 -3.32 -14.15 -23.21
CA ALA A 28 -2.86 -14.31 -21.82
C ALA A 28 -3.92 -13.79 -20.85
N ASP A 29 -4.10 -14.50 -19.72
CA ASP A 29 -5.03 -14.04 -18.68
C ASP A 29 -4.70 -12.59 -18.30
N PRO A 30 -5.72 -11.70 -18.20
CA PRO A 30 -5.47 -10.31 -17.88
C PRO A 30 -4.84 -10.18 -16.48
N VAL A 31 -3.82 -9.32 -16.37
CA VAL A 31 -3.19 -8.96 -15.11
C VAL A 31 -3.60 -7.54 -14.75
N ILE A 32 -4.11 -7.33 -13.55
CA ILE A 32 -4.51 -6.00 -13.08
C ILE A 32 -3.43 -5.37 -12.20
N GLY A 33 -3.34 -4.04 -12.22
CA GLY A 33 -2.58 -3.25 -11.28
C GLY A 33 -3.52 -2.68 -10.21
N VAL A 34 -3.20 -2.91 -8.95
CA VAL A 34 -4.04 -2.46 -7.83
C VAL A 34 -3.22 -1.61 -6.86
N ASP A 35 -3.68 -0.39 -6.63
CA ASP A 35 -3.31 0.41 -5.48
C ASP A 35 -4.23 0.06 -4.30
N LEU A 36 -3.69 -0.65 -3.31
CA LEU A 36 -4.41 -0.99 -2.08
C LEU A 36 -4.13 0.10 -1.03
N GLY A 37 -4.84 1.23 -1.14
CA GLY A 37 -4.67 2.37 -0.24
C GLY A 37 -5.34 2.18 1.13
N THR A 38 -4.92 2.97 2.13
CA THR A 38 -5.50 2.98 3.49
C THR A 38 -6.98 3.40 3.45
N THR A 39 -7.27 4.51 2.78
CA THR A 39 -8.62 5.10 2.70
C THR A 39 -9.35 4.75 1.41
N TYR A 40 -8.65 4.71 0.31
CA TYR A 40 -9.19 4.43 -1.02
C TYR A 40 -8.25 3.51 -1.78
N SER A 41 -8.82 2.60 -2.56
CA SER A 41 -8.10 1.71 -3.48
C SER A 41 -8.47 2.04 -4.92
N CYS A 42 -7.53 1.76 -5.83
CA CYS A 42 -7.69 2.03 -7.26
C CYS A 42 -7.24 0.82 -8.07
N VAL A 43 -7.89 0.55 -9.20
CA VAL A 43 -7.53 -0.55 -10.10
C VAL A 43 -7.37 -0.06 -11.53
N GLY A 44 -6.34 -0.54 -12.18
CA GLY A 44 -6.07 -0.28 -13.59
C GLY A 44 -5.65 -1.54 -14.35
N VAL A 45 -5.73 -1.46 -15.66
CA VAL A 45 -5.28 -2.49 -16.59
C VAL A 45 -4.44 -1.85 -17.70
N PHE A 46 -3.42 -2.57 -18.16
CA PHE A 46 -2.65 -2.20 -19.34
C PHE A 46 -3.19 -2.99 -20.54
N GLN A 47 -3.68 -2.30 -21.54
CA GLN A 47 -4.22 -2.91 -22.77
C GLN A 47 -3.94 -2.01 -23.98
N ASN A 48 -3.63 -2.60 -25.11
CA ASN A 48 -3.42 -1.89 -26.38
C ASN A 48 -2.37 -0.75 -26.29
N GLY A 49 -1.35 -0.94 -25.46
CA GLY A 49 -0.27 0.05 -25.28
C GLY A 49 -0.60 1.22 -24.35
N ALA A 50 -1.75 1.19 -23.68
CA ALA A 50 -2.18 2.24 -22.75
C ALA A 50 -2.72 1.68 -21.43
N VAL A 51 -2.67 2.50 -20.38
CA VAL A 51 -3.30 2.20 -19.09
C VAL A 51 -4.71 2.76 -19.06
N GLU A 52 -5.65 1.94 -18.63
CA GLU A 52 -7.00 2.36 -18.28
C GLU A 52 -7.23 2.19 -16.78
N ILE A 53 -7.55 3.29 -16.10
CA ILE A 53 -8.01 3.27 -14.70
C ILE A 53 -9.51 3.01 -14.70
N ILE A 54 -9.92 1.92 -14.06
CA ILE A 54 -11.28 1.39 -14.15
C ILE A 54 -12.17 2.02 -13.09
N ALA A 55 -13.30 2.57 -13.51
CA ALA A 55 -14.31 3.10 -12.59
C ALA A 55 -15.12 1.95 -11.95
N ASN A 56 -15.48 2.10 -10.69
CA ASN A 56 -16.31 1.16 -9.96
C ASN A 56 -17.80 1.27 -10.39
N ASP A 57 -18.66 0.45 -9.79
CA ASP A 57 -20.10 0.41 -10.03
C ASP A 57 -20.85 1.72 -9.69
N GLN A 58 -20.24 2.65 -8.97
CA GLN A 58 -20.74 3.99 -8.70
C GLN A 58 -20.15 5.06 -9.65
N GLY A 59 -19.33 4.65 -10.63
CA GLY A 59 -18.66 5.55 -11.57
C GLY A 59 -17.43 6.25 -10.99
N ASN A 60 -16.98 5.89 -9.78
CA ASN A 60 -15.80 6.46 -9.15
C ASN A 60 -14.53 5.70 -9.56
N ARG A 61 -13.45 6.41 -9.92
CA ARG A 61 -12.16 5.81 -10.29
C ARG A 61 -11.36 5.33 -9.08
N VAL A 62 -11.78 5.71 -7.88
CA VAL A 62 -11.26 5.21 -6.60
C VAL A 62 -12.40 4.63 -5.78
N THR A 63 -12.13 3.57 -5.03
CA THR A 63 -13.12 2.85 -4.20
C THR A 63 -12.70 2.95 -2.73
N PRO A 64 -13.59 3.33 -1.79
CA PRO A 64 -13.26 3.34 -0.37
C PRO A 64 -12.77 1.98 0.12
N SER A 65 -11.69 1.93 0.89
CA SER A 65 -11.15 0.72 1.52
C SER A 65 -11.94 0.36 2.77
N TYR A 66 -13.26 0.22 2.62
CA TYR A 66 -14.26 -0.03 3.64
C TYR A 66 -14.94 -1.36 3.43
N VAL A 67 -15.15 -2.10 4.53
CA VAL A 67 -15.90 -3.36 4.53
C VAL A 67 -16.92 -3.31 5.68
N ALA A 68 -18.18 -3.59 5.40
CA ALA A 68 -19.21 -3.64 6.42
C ALA A 68 -19.95 -4.98 6.40
N PHE A 69 -20.37 -5.42 7.57
CA PHE A 69 -21.11 -6.65 7.77
C PHE A 69 -22.49 -6.29 8.31
N THR A 70 -23.52 -6.63 7.54
CA THR A 70 -24.91 -6.51 7.95
C THR A 70 -25.45 -7.88 8.37
N GLU A 71 -26.71 -7.98 8.73
CA GLU A 71 -27.35 -9.26 9.06
C GLU A 71 -27.41 -10.21 7.86
N SER A 72 -27.55 -9.68 6.64
CA SER A 72 -27.79 -10.45 5.41
C SER A 72 -26.60 -10.51 4.44
N GLU A 73 -25.71 -9.51 4.47
CA GLU A 73 -24.69 -9.38 3.44
C GLU A 73 -23.40 -8.69 3.93
N ARG A 74 -22.36 -8.81 3.10
CA ARG A 74 -21.11 -8.08 3.24
C ARG A 74 -21.04 -6.98 2.19
N LEU A 75 -20.91 -5.74 2.62
CA LEU A 75 -20.75 -4.57 1.78
C LEU A 75 -19.26 -4.20 1.65
N VAL A 76 -18.83 -3.76 0.49
CA VAL A 76 -17.44 -3.30 0.25
C VAL A 76 -17.46 -2.00 -0.55
N GLY A 77 -16.56 -1.08 -0.25
CA GLY A 77 -16.41 0.18 -0.97
C GLY A 77 -17.43 1.24 -0.55
N ASP A 78 -18.02 1.92 -1.54
CA ASP A 78 -18.95 3.02 -1.33
C ASP A 78 -20.17 2.59 -0.50
N ALA A 79 -20.75 1.43 -0.78
CA ALA A 79 -21.89 0.91 -0.04
C ALA A 79 -21.56 0.71 1.46
N ALA A 80 -20.37 0.20 1.77
CA ALA A 80 -19.91 0.06 3.16
C ALA A 80 -19.71 1.42 3.83
N LYS A 81 -19.09 2.38 3.15
CA LYS A 81 -18.82 3.73 3.67
C LYS A 81 -20.09 4.53 3.94
N ILE A 82 -21.08 4.47 3.05
CA ILE A 82 -22.34 5.23 3.16
C ILE A 82 -23.10 4.85 4.44
N GLN A 83 -23.19 3.57 4.78
CA GLN A 83 -23.94 3.09 5.95
C GLN A 83 -23.13 3.10 7.28
N ALA A 84 -21.84 3.50 7.26
CA ALA A 84 -20.94 3.41 8.43
C ALA A 84 -21.48 4.06 9.71
N SER A 85 -22.24 5.16 9.60
CA SER A 85 -22.84 5.83 10.77
C SER A 85 -24.03 5.07 11.38
N LEU A 86 -24.64 4.16 10.61
CA LEU A 86 -25.77 3.32 11.07
C LEU A 86 -25.27 2.00 11.68
N ASN A 87 -24.13 1.52 11.23
CA ASN A 87 -23.54 0.24 11.64
C ASN A 87 -22.04 0.40 11.96
N PRO A 88 -21.65 1.29 12.88
CA PRO A 88 -20.27 1.65 13.11
C PRO A 88 -19.40 0.50 13.66
N GLU A 89 -19.99 -0.39 14.47
CA GLU A 89 -19.26 -1.49 15.12
C GLU A 89 -18.87 -2.61 14.14
N ASN A 90 -19.63 -2.77 13.05
CA ASN A 90 -19.40 -3.78 12.03
C ASN A 90 -18.92 -3.19 10.69
N THR A 91 -18.49 -1.92 10.69
CA THR A 91 -17.90 -1.25 9.52
C THR A 91 -16.42 -1.03 9.77
N VAL A 92 -15.60 -1.78 9.02
CA VAL A 92 -14.15 -1.83 9.18
C VAL A 92 -13.50 -1.00 8.07
N TYR A 93 -12.55 -0.16 8.47
CA TYR A 93 -11.67 0.62 7.60
C TYR A 93 -10.27 0.65 8.22
N ASP A 94 -9.30 1.29 7.60
CA ASP A 94 -7.92 1.38 8.10
C ASP A 94 -7.23 0.02 8.31
N SER A 95 -7.70 -1.06 7.67
CA SER A 95 -7.07 -2.38 7.80
C SER A 95 -5.58 -2.36 7.44
N LYS A 96 -5.16 -1.43 6.57
CA LYS A 96 -3.75 -1.21 6.21
C LYS A 96 -2.90 -0.69 7.38
N ARG A 97 -3.49 0.00 8.37
CA ARG A 97 -2.82 0.41 9.62
C ARG A 97 -2.61 -0.75 10.60
N LEU A 98 -3.38 -1.85 10.44
CA LEU A 98 -3.28 -3.07 11.27
C LEU A 98 -2.42 -4.16 10.61
N ILE A 99 -2.36 -4.19 9.26
CA ILE A 99 -1.77 -5.29 8.49
C ILE A 99 -0.29 -5.50 8.85
N GLY A 100 0.09 -6.74 9.16
CA GLY A 100 1.46 -7.11 9.48
C GLY A 100 2.00 -6.59 10.83
N ARG A 101 1.18 -5.84 11.60
CA ARG A 101 1.56 -5.31 12.91
C ARG A 101 1.26 -6.30 14.04
N ARG A 102 1.81 -6.00 15.23
CA ARG A 102 1.47 -6.70 16.48
C ARG A 102 0.37 -5.93 17.22
N PHE A 103 -0.48 -6.64 17.96
CA PHE A 103 -1.54 -6.01 18.74
C PHE A 103 -1.01 -4.95 19.72
N ARG A 104 0.14 -5.21 20.36
CA ARG A 104 0.76 -4.31 21.35
C ARG A 104 1.63 -3.20 20.74
N ASP A 105 1.62 -3.04 19.42
CA ASP A 105 2.27 -1.92 18.73
C ASP A 105 1.66 -0.60 19.21
N GLU A 106 2.49 0.39 19.54
CA GLU A 106 2.06 1.69 20.07
C GLU A 106 1.06 2.40 19.15
N HIS A 107 1.28 2.34 17.84
CA HIS A 107 0.36 2.91 16.85
C HIS A 107 -0.98 2.19 16.84
N VAL A 108 -0.98 0.85 16.92
CA VAL A 108 -2.22 0.06 16.99
C VAL A 108 -3.01 0.42 18.24
N GLN A 109 -2.36 0.52 19.40
CA GLN A 109 -3.01 0.90 20.65
C GLN A 109 -3.58 2.32 20.62
N ALA A 110 -2.90 3.26 19.96
CA ALA A 110 -3.39 4.62 19.78
C ALA A 110 -4.61 4.67 18.84
N ASP A 111 -4.53 3.97 17.70
CA ASP A 111 -5.61 3.94 16.71
C ASP A 111 -6.89 3.26 17.25
N MET A 112 -6.76 2.24 18.10
CA MET A 112 -7.91 1.58 18.76
C MET A 112 -8.79 2.54 19.54
N GLN A 113 -8.27 3.68 19.98
CA GLN A 113 -9.06 4.72 20.66
C GLN A 113 -9.91 5.56 19.69
N LEU A 114 -9.60 5.48 18.38
CA LEU A 114 -10.22 6.28 17.33
C LEU A 114 -11.24 5.49 16.50
N TRP A 115 -11.12 4.16 16.50
CA TRP A 115 -12.02 3.29 15.73
C TRP A 115 -13.30 2.95 16.50
N PRO A 116 -14.45 2.87 15.81
CA PRO A 116 -15.72 2.47 16.42
C PRO A 116 -15.87 0.95 16.54
N PHE A 117 -15.13 0.18 15.72
CA PHE A 117 -15.10 -1.28 15.78
C PHE A 117 -14.10 -1.77 16.83
N THR A 118 -14.23 -3.00 17.24
CA THR A 118 -13.39 -3.60 18.28
C THR A 118 -12.22 -4.34 17.65
N VAL A 119 -11.01 -4.09 18.15
CA VAL A 119 -9.80 -4.86 17.81
C VAL A 119 -9.38 -5.67 19.04
N VAL A 120 -9.07 -6.94 18.84
CA VAL A 120 -8.69 -7.90 19.89
C VAL A 120 -7.34 -8.53 19.59
N GLU A 121 -6.65 -8.98 20.65
CA GLU A 121 -5.43 -9.78 20.51
C GLU A 121 -5.84 -11.25 20.29
N ILE A 122 -5.26 -11.88 19.28
CA ILE A 122 -5.39 -13.32 19.03
C ILE A 122 -4.04 -14.01 19.17
N ASP A 123 -4.03 -15.33 19.02
CA ASP A 123 -2.83 -16.17 19.14
C ASP A 123 -1.63 -15.62 18.34
N GLY A 124 -0.47 -15.60 19.00
CA GLY A 124 0.76 -15.06 18.44
C GLY A 124 0.88 -13.54 18.51
N GLY A 125 0.01 -12.85 19.29
CA GLY A 125 0.06 -11.41 19.50
C GLY A 125 -0.36 -10.61 18.26
N LYS A 126 -1.22 -11.17 17.42
CA LYS A 126 -1.75 -10.50 16.21
C LYS A 126 -3.02 -9.73 16.52
N PRO A 127 -3.25 -8.55 15.92
CA PRO A 127 -4.53 -7.89 15.99
C PRO A 127 -5.56 -8.57 15.09
N ALA A 128 -6.80 -8.68 15.55
CA ALA A 128 -7.96 -9.09 14.76
C ALA A 128 -9.12 -8.15 15.01
N VAL A 129 -9.89 -7.84 13.98
CA VAL A 129 -11.11 -7.04 14.07
C VAL A 129 -12.26 -7.96 14.43
N GLN A 130 -13.00 -7.61 15.48
CA GLN A 130 -14.19 -8.34 15.89
C GLN A 130 -15.44 -7.70 15.27
N VAL A 131 -16.21 -8.49 14.53
CA VAL A 131 -17.46 -8.09 13.89
C VAL A 131 -18.57 -9.10 14.21
N THR A 132 -19.82 -8.70 14.05
CA THR A 132 -21.00 -9.57 14.16
C THR A 132 -21.55 -9.84 12.76
N VAL A 133 -21.66 -11.10 12.38
CA VAL A 133 -22.16 -11.55 11.07
C VAL A 133 -23.25 -12.58 11.31
N GLY A 134 -24.49 -12.29 10.89
CA GLY A 134 -25.63 -13.20 11.10
C GLY A 134 -25.88 -13.55 12.57
N GLY A 135 -25.64 -12.61 13.49
CA GLY A 135 -25.77 -12.81 14.94
C GLY A 135 -24.56 -13.46 15.61
N GLU A 136 -23.58 -13.96 14.86
CA GLU A 136 -22.36 -14.57 15.37
C GLU A 136 -21.19 -13.59 15.42
N ARG A 137 -20.42 -13.61 16.51
CA ARG A 137 -19.15 -12.86 16.59
C ARG A 137 -18.05 -13.56 15.82
N LYS A 138 -17.40 -12.85 14.90
CA LYS A 138 -16.25 -13.34 14.12
C LYS A 138 -15.06 -12.42 14.33
N GLN A 139 -13.88 -13.03 14.32
CA GLN A 139 -12.61 -12.33 14.40
C GLN A 139 -11.93 -12.43 13.03
N LEU A 140 -11.64 -11.30 12.42
CA LEU A 140 -11.04 -11.20 11.10
C LEU A 140 -9.64 -10.62 11.21
N LEU A 141 -8.69 -11.28 10.60
CA LEU A 141 -7.33 -10.74 10.44
C LEU A 141 -7.35 -9.52 9.49
N PRO A 142 -6.45 -8.56 9.63
CA PRO A 142 -6.37 -7.41 8.74
C PRO A 142 -6.24 -7.79 7.26
N GLN A 143 -5.46 -8.85 6.94
CA GLN A 143 -5.34 -9.36 5.57
C GLN A 143 -6.64 -9.99 5.04
N GLU A 144 -7.53 -10.50 5.89
CA GLU A 144 -8.84 -10.99 5.46
C GLU A 144 -9.75 -9.81 5.09
N VAL A 145 -9.71 -8.71 5.85
CA VAL A 145 -10.43 -7.48 5.50
C VAL A 145 -9.88 -6.88 4.19
N SER A 146 -8.56 -6.80 4.07
CA SER A 146 -7.91 -6.31 2.85
C SER A 146 -8.22 -7.19 1.63
N SER A 147 -8.36 -8.51 1.83
CA SER A 147 -8.75 -9.43 0.74
C SER A 147 -10.13 -9.14 0.18
N MET A 148 -11.06 -8.66 1.02
CA MET A 148 -12.41 -8.28 0.57
C MET A 148 -12.37 -7.03 -0.32
N VAL A 149 -11.49 -6.07 0.00
CA VAL A 149 -11.24 -4.90 -0.85
C VAL A 149 -10.60 -5.32 -2.18
N LEU A 150 -9.58 -6.19 -2.15
CA LEU A 150 -8.96 -6.74 -3.36
C LEU A 150 -9.94 -7.54 -4.22
N GLY A 151 -10.85 -8.29 -3.59
CA GLY A 151 -11.95 -8.96 -4.28
C GLY A 151 -12.86 -7.97 -5.01
N LYS A 152 -13.19 -6.82 -4.39
CA LYS A 152 -13.97 -5.76 -5.04
C LYS A 152 -13.19 -5.17 -6.23
N MET A 153 -11.87 -4.96 -6.12
CA MET A 153 -11.06 -4.47 -7.23
C MET A 153 -11.04 -5.47 -8.39
N ARG A 154 -10.92 -6.77 -8.11
CA ARG A 154 -11.07 -7.83 -9.11
C ARG A 154 -12.43 -7.78 -9.79
N ASP A 155 -13.51 -7.72 -9.01
CA ASP A 155 -14.88 -7.73 -9.54
C ASP A 155 -15.15 -6.51 -10.43
N VAL A 156 -14.62 -5.34 -10.06
CA VAL A 156 -14.65 -4.11 -10.89
C VAL A 156 -13.89 -4.32 -12.20
N ALA A 157 -12.71 -4.93 -12.15
CA ALA A 157 -11.91 -5.21 -13.34
C ALA A 157 -12.57 -6.27 -14.23
N GLU A 158 -13.11 -7.36 -13.67
CA GLU A 158 -13.85 -8.39 -14.41
C GLU A 158 -15.08 -7.80 -15.11
N GLY A 159 -15.82 -6.91 -14.43
CA GLY A 159 -16.96 -6.21 -15.01
C GLY A 159 -16.60 -5.36 -16.22
N TYR A 160 -15.49 -4.66 -16.17
CA TYR A 160 -14.96 -3.85 -17.28
C TYR A 160 -14.43 -4.71 -18.43
N LEU A 161 -13.62 -5.72 -18.10
CA LEU A 161 -12.93 -6.56 -19.10
C LEU A 161 -13.84 -7.60 -19.76
N GLY A 162 -14.96 -7.96 -19.12
CA GLY A 162 -15.80 -9.09 -19.54
C GLY A 162 -15.11 -10.45 -19.46
N LYS A 163 -14.01 -10.56 -18.70
CA LYS A 163 -13.17 -11.74 -18.55
C LYS A 163 -12.79 -11.95 -17.09
N LYS A 164 -12.49 -13.19 -16.72
CA LYS A 164 -11.96 -13.53 -15.39
C LYS A 164 -10.57 -12.97 -15.19
N VAL A 165 -10.30 -12.53 -13.97
CA VAL A 165 -9.01 -12.01 -13.52
C VAL A 165 -8.49 -12.88 -12.39
N SER A 166 -7.32 -13.49 -12.60
CA SER A 166 -6.67 -14.40 -11.64
C SER A 166 -5.34 -13.86 -11.12
N LYS A 167 -4.79 -12.80 -11.74
CA LYS A 167 -3.44 -12.30 -11.46
C LYS A 167 -3.43 -10.80 -11.21
N MET A 168 -2.54 -10.34 -10.34
CA MET A 168 -2.38 -8.93 -10.06
C MET A 168 -0.95 -8.51 -9.71
N VAL A 169 -0.65 -7.23 -9.91
CA VAL A 169 0.39 -6.48 -9.23
C VAL A 169 -0.28 -5.61 -8.18
N VAL A 170 0.18 -5.65 -6.94
CA VAL A 170 -0.37 -4.83 -5.85
C VAL A 170 0.70 -3.95 -5.25
N THR A 171 0.34 -2.73 -4.87
CA THR A 171 1.28 -1.78 -4.30
C THR A 171 1.26 -1.78 -2.77
N VAL A 172 2.39 -1.37 -2.21
CA VAL A 172 2.57 -1.15 -0.76
C VAL A 172 3.41 0.10 -0.55
N PRO A 173 3.30 0.78 0.60
CA PRO A 173 4.23 1.82 0.98
C PRO A 173 5.68 1.34 0.90
N ALA A 174 6.59 2.21 0.46
CA ALA A 174 7.99 1.83 0.32
C ALA A 174 8.60 1.41 1.66
N TYR A 175 8.17 2.03 2.75
CA TYR A 175 8.67 1.80 4.11
C TYR A 175 7.98 0.63 4.85
N PHE A 176 7.14 -0.17 4.15
CA PHE A 176 6.57 -1.40 4.71
C PHE A 176 7.66 -2.43 4.99
N ASN A 177 7.60 -3.03 6.17
CA ASN A 177 8.45 -4.14 6.56
C ASN A 177 8.02 -5.47 5.91
N ASP A 178 8.85 -6.50 6.03
CA ASP A 178 8.63 -7.82 5.42
C ASP A 178 7.27 -8.45 5.81
N ALA A 179 6.85 -8.33 7.08
CA ALA A 179 5.55 -8.90 7.47
C ALA A 179 4.35 -8.17 6.90
N GLN A 180 4.43 -6.85 6.74
CA GLN A 180 3.37 -6.07 6.12
C GLN A 180 3.26 -6.42 4.62
N ARG A 181 4.40 -6.60 3.94
CA ARG A 181 4.46 -7.08 2.55
C ARG A 181 3.91 -8.49 2.41
N GLN A 182 4.32 -9.41 3.28
CA GLN A 182 3.81 -10.79 3.27
C GLN A 182 2.31 -10.84 3.54
N ALA A 183 1.80 -10.09 4.52
CA ALA A 183 0.38 -10.03 4.81
C ALA A 183 -0.44 -9.42 3.66
N THR A 184 0.14 -8.50 2.88
CA THR A 184 -0.50 -7.98 1.65
C THR A 184 -0.54 -9.05 0.55
N LYS A 185 0.52 -9.86 0.38
CA LYS A 185 0.50 -11.04 -0.51
C LYS A 185 -0.57 -12.04 -0.10
N ASP A 186 -0.67 -12.31 1.20
CA ASP A 186 -1.67 -13.24 1.74
C ASP A 186 -3.09 -12.72 1.51
N ALA A 187 -3.34 -11.41 1.63
CA ALA A 187 -4.61 -10.80 1.28
C ALA A 187 -5.00 -11.06 -0.20
N GLY A 188 -4.05 -10.95 -1.13
CA GLY A 188 -4.25 -11.30 -2.53
C GLY A 188 -4.63 -12.76 -2.73
N ARG A 189 -3.90 -13.67 -2.08
CA ARG A 189 -4.20 -15.12 -2.15
C ARG A 189 -5.57 -15.46 -1.57
N ILE A 190 -5.96 -14.85 -0.45
CA ILE A 190 -7.29 -15.02 0.15
C ILE A 190 -8.38 -14.51 -0.80
N ALA A 191 -8.12 -13.43 -1.54
CA ALA A 191 -9.01 -12.92 -2.58
C ALA A 191 -9.09 -13.82 -3.84
N GLY A 192 -8.30 -14.89 -3.90
CA GLY A 192 -8.22 -15.78 -5.06
C GLY A 192 -7.37 -15.21 -6.22
N LEU A 193 -6.46 -14.28 -5.92
CA LEU A 193 -5.58 -13.64 -6.90
C LEU A 193 -4.13 -14.07 -6.69
N GLU A 194 -3.45 -14.44 -7.76
CA GLU A 194 -2.01 -14.62 -7.77
C GLU A 194 -1.32 -13.26 -7.80
N VAL A 195 -0.56 -12.94 -6.74
CA VAL A 195 0.22 -11.72 -6.65
C VAL A 195 1.55 -11.93 -7.38
N LEU A 196 1.66 -11.44 -8.60
CA LEU A 196 2.88 -11.57 -9.40
C LEU A 196 4.03 -10.72 -8.84
N ARG A 197 3.71 -9.53 -8.33
CA ARG A 197 4.68 -8.61 -7.73
C ARG A 197 4.02 -7.74 -6.67
N ILE A 198 4.77 -7.48 -5.58
CA ILE A 198 4.56 -6.34 -4.71
C ILE A 198 5.43 -5.19 -5.23
N LEU A 199 4.84 -4.03 -5.45
CA LEU A 199 5.50 -2.84 -5.97
C LEU A 199 5.40 -1.70 -4.97
N ASN A 200 6.49 -0.95 -4.78
CA ASN A 200 6.45 0.24 -3.90
C ASN A 200 5.60 1.36 -4.53
N GLU A 201 4.73 1.99 -3.75
CA GLU A 201 3.82 3.06 -4.19
C GLU A 201 4.56 4.22 -4.88
N PRO A 202 5.62 4.82 -4.30
CA PRO A 202 6.33 5.90 -4.98
C PRO A 202 7.07 5.44 -6.24
N THR A 203 7.50 4.19 -6.29
CA THR A 203 8.10 3.61 -7.49
C THR A 203 7.07 3.43 -8.61
N ALA A 204 5.86 2.97 -8.28
CA ALA A 204 4.74 2.90 -9.23
C ALA A 204 4.41 4.29 -9.79
N ALA A 205 4.31 5.30 -8.93
CA ALA A 205 4.05 6.67 -9.34
C ALA A 205 5.18 7.26 -10.23
N ALA A 206 6.43 6.92 -9.95
CA ALA A 206 7.56 7.32 -10.80
C ALA A 206 7.47 6.72 -12.22
N ILE A 207 7.01 5.46 -12.34
CA ILE A 207 6.76 4.81 -13.63
C ILE A 207 5.67 5.59 -14.40
N ALA A 208 4.56 5.93 -13.73
CA ALA A 208 3.50 6.72 -14.35
C ALA A 208 4.01 8.07 -14.86
N TYR A 209 4.80 8.77 -14.04
CA TYR A 209 5.40 10.05 -14.39
C TYR A 209 6.40 9.93 -15.56
N GLY A 210 7.28 8.92 -15.53
CA GLY A 210 8.31 8.71 -16.54
C GLY A 210 7.74 8.33 -17.91
N LEU A 211 6.64 7.61 -17.95
CA LEU A 211 5.96 7.26 -19.19
C LEU A 211 5.25 8.46 -19.84
N ASP A 212 4.66 9.34 -19.04
CA ASP A 212 4.05 10.60 -19.50
C ASP A 212 5.09 11.51 -20.18
N ARG A 213 6.39 11.36 -19.86
CA ARG A 213 7.49 12.17 -20.39
C ARG A 213 8.37 11.47 -21.45
N LYS A 214 8.16 10.21 -21.75
CA LYS A 214 8.99 9.46 -22.72
C LYS A 214 9.09 10.14 -24.10
N ASP A 215 8.07 10.89 -24.47
CA ASP A 215 8.01 11.64 -25.74
C ASP A 215 8.80 12.98 -25.70
N ALA A 216 9.32 13.37 -24.53
CA ALA A 216 10.01 14.66 -24.38
C ALA A 216 11.53 14.62 -24.61
N GLY A 217 12.13 13.47 -24.97
CA GLY A 217 13.54 13.35 -25.37
C GLY A 217 14.53 13.79 -24.28
N GLY A 218 14.26 13.45 -23.01
CA GLY A 218 14.90 14.04 -21.86
C GLY A 218 16.25 13.42 -21.47
N ALA A 219 17.15 14.26 -20.97
CA ALA A 219 18.33 13.85 -20.22
C ALA A 219 17.94 13.12 -18.93
N ALA A 220 18.89 12.36 -18.33
CA ALA A 220 18.72 11.76 -17.01
C ALA A 220 18.23 12.79 -15.99
N GLN A 221 17.22 12.43 -15.18
CA GLN A 221 16.59 13.32 -14.22
C GLN A 221 16.59 12.69 -12.82
N THR A 222 16.82 13.53 -11.82
CA THR A 222 16.62 13.20 -10.42
C THR A 222 15.23 13.64 -9.97
N VAL A 223 14.37 12.70 -9.68
CA VAL A 223 12.95 12.92 -9.35
C VAL A 223 12.69 12.55 -7.90
N LEU A 224 12.11 13.47 -7.13
CA LEU A 224 11.61 13.18 -5.80
C LEU A 224 10.10 12.93 -5.88
N VAL A 225 9.67 11.73 -5.53
CA VAL A 225 8.27 11.37 -5.37
C VAL A 225 7.87 11.60 -3.92
N PHE A 226 6.88 12.45 -3.71
CA PHE A 226 6.30 12.79 -2.42
C PHE A 226 4.88 12.23 -2.36
N ASP A 227 4.72 11.08 -1.72
CA ASP A 227 3.46 10.36 -1.63
C ASP A 227 2.84 10.50 -0.24
N LEU A 228 1.85 11.38 -0.12
CA LEU A 228 1.09 11.61 1.09
C LEU A 228 -0.34 11.11 0.90
N GLY A 229 -0.58 9.87 1.33
CA GLY A 229 -1.86 9.18 1.24
C GLY A 229 -2.82 9.51 2.39
N GLY A 230 -3.78 8.60 2.62
CA GLY A 230 -4.73 8.70 3.73
C GLY A 230 -4.13 8.32 5.07
N GLY A 231 -3.27 7.30 5.12
CA GLY A 231 -2.72 6.76 6.37
C GLY A 231 -1.21 6.55 6.38
N THR A 232 -0.55 6.69 5.24
CA THR A 232 0.90 6.50 5.06
C THR A 232 1.51 7.65 4.31
N PHE A 233 2.80 7.87 4.56
CA PHE A 233 3.60 8.88 3.91
C PHE A 233 4.94 8.30 3.48
N ASP A 234 5.26 8.37 2.19
CA ASP A 234 6.52 7.92 1.62
C ASP A 234 7.17 9.00 0.78
N VAL A 235 8.49 9.04 0.85
CA VAL A 235 9.34 9.87 -0.02
C VAL A 235 10.38 8.97 -0.65
N SER A 236 10.47 8.98 -1.97
CA SER A 236 11.53 8.27 -2.70
C SER A 236 12.23 9.22 -3.66
N LEU A 237 13.54 9.10 -3.72
CA LEU A 237 14.39 9.80 -4.64
C LEU A 237 14.86 8.82 -5.72
N LEU A 238 14.62 9.13 -6.99
CA LEU A 238 14.91 8.26 -8.11
C LEU A 238 15.76 8.99 -9.16
N ALA A 239 16.64 8.23 -9.80
CA ALA A 239 17.22 8.60 -11.09
C ALA A 239 16.39 7.94 -12.19
N ILE A 240 15.96 8.72 -13.18
CA ILE A 240 15.19 8.25 -14.32
C ILE A 240 16.00 8.58 -15.58
N ASP A 241 16.40 7.55 -16.33
CA ASP A 241 17.15 7.71 -17.58
C ASP A 241 16.70 6.66 -18.60
N SER A 242 16.20 7.10 -19.74
CA SER A 242 15.94 6.26 -20.92
C SER A 242 15.16 4.96 -20.64
N GLY A 243 14.15 5.02 -19.73
CA GLY A 243 13.34 3.86 -19.32
C GLY A 243 13.90 3.07 -18.14
N VAL A 244 15.07 3.44 -17.61
CA VAL A 244 15.64 2.91 -16.37
C VAL A 244 15.18 3.77 -15.21
N PHE A 245 14.58 3.14 -14.19
CA PHE A 245 14.12 3.74 -12.95
C PHE A 245 14.95 3.17 -11.80
N GLU A 246 15.89 3.95 -11.30
CA GLU A 246 16.75 3.57 -10.18
C GLU A 246 16.36 4.33 -8.93
N VAL A 247 15.92 3.61 -7.88
CA VAL A 247 15.68 4.21 -6.57
C VAL A 247 17.02 4.46 -5.89
N LEU A 248 17.30 5.74 -5.57
CA LEU A 248 18.54 6.15 -4.88
C LEU A 248 18.38 6.04 -3.37
N ALA A 249 17.24 6.50 -2.86
CA ALA A 249 16.91 6.43 -1.44
C ALA A 249 15.40 6.48 -1.23
N THR A 250 14.94 5.88 -0.13
CA THR A 250 13.55 5.95 0.32
C THR A 250 13.47 6.15 1.82
N ALA A 251 12.50 6.95 2.27
CA ALA A 251 12.15 7.14 3.66
C ALA A 251 10.65 7.40 3.80
N GLY A 252 10.08 7.24 5.00
CA GLY A 252 8.66 7.43 5.16
C GLY A 252 8.20 7.32 6.61
N ASP A 253 6.89 7.47 6.77
CA ASP A 253 6.17 7.23 8.02
C ASP A 253 4.91 6.41 7.69
N THR A 254 4.86 5.20 8.21
CA THR A 254 3.73 4.28 8.01
C THR A 254 2.51 4.62 8.85
N HIS A 255 2.54 5.76 9.57
CA HIS A 255 1.47 6.23 10.44
C HIS A 255 1.29 7.76 10.36
N LEU A 256 1.43 8.33 9.16
CA LEU A 256 1.16 9.75 8.88
C LEU A 256 0.37 9.86 7.57
N GLY A 257 -0.77 10.55 7.61
CA GLY A 257 -1.59 10.75 6.41
C GLY A 257 -2.82 11.62 6.63
N GLY A 258 -3.71 11.62 5.66
CA GLY A 258 -4.93 12.44 5.63
C GLY A 258 -5.88 12.19 6.80
N GLU A 259 -5.92 10.96 7.32
CA GLU A 259 -6.75 10.63 8.48
C GLU A 259 -6.25 11.26 9.78
N ASP A 260 -4.95 11.48 9.91
CA ASP A 260 -4.40 12.17 11.07
C ASP A 260 -4.81 13.64 11.06
N PHE A 261 -4.93 14.25 9.87
CA PHE A 261 -5.50 15.59 9.72
C PHE A 261 -7.00 15.62 10.03
N ASP A 262 -7.75 14.59 9.64
CA ASP A 262 -9.16 14.44 10.00
C ASP A 262 -9.33 14.30 11.52
N ASN A 263 -8.50 13.50 12.18
CA ASN A 263 -8.52 13.31 13.63
C ASN A 263 -8.23 14.63 14.38
N ARG A 264 -7.31 15.48 13.89
CA ARG A 264 -7.07 16.83 14.45
C ARG A 264 -8.31 17.72 14.33
N LEU A 265 -8.96 17.71 13.18
CA LEU A 265 -10.18 18.47 12.95
C LEU A 265 -11.32 17.94 13.83
N MET A 266 -11.50 16.61 13.90
CA MET A 266 -12.49 15.98 14.78
C MET A 266 -12.31 16.35 16.26
N ALA A 267 -11.08 16.29 16.76
CA ALA A 267 -10.77 16.67 18.15
C ALA A 267 -11.18 18.12 18.43
N HIS A 268 -10.90 19.04 17.48
CA HIS A 268 -11.33 20.44 17.59
C HIS A 268 -12.86 20.58 17.60
N LEU A 269 -13.56 19.88 16.70
CA LEU A 269 -15.04 19.92 16.65
C LEU A 269 -15.67 19.36 17.92
N LEU A 270 -15.13 18.28 18.48
CA LEU A 270 -15.57 17.71 19.76
C LEU A 270 -15.36 18.69 20.92
N GLU A 271 -14.24 19.40 20.96
CA GLU A 271 -13.98 20.43 21.98
C GLU A 271 -14.98 21.58 21.88
N LEU A 272 -15.27 22.08 20.68
CA LEU A 272 -16.28 23.10 20.45
C LEU A 272 -17.68 22.66 20.87
N LEU A 273 -18.04 21.40 20.54
CA LEU A 273 -19.31 20.81 20.94
C LEU A 273 -19.47 20.77 22.47
N ARG A 274 -18.46 20.27 23.18
CA ARG A 274 -18.48 20.22 24.65
C ARG A 274 -18.62 21.60 25.29
N LYS A 275 -17.98 22.62 24.69
CA LYS A 275 -18.09 24.02 25.15
C LYS A 275 -19.48 24.62 24.89
N LYS A 276 -20.07 24.36 23.72
CA LYS A 276 -21.40 24.92 23.36
C LYS A 276 -22.56 24.17 24.00
N HIS A 277 -22.41 22.89 24.31
CA HIS A 277 -23.46 22.01 24.83
C HIS A 277 -22.96 21.22 26.05
N PRO A 278 -22.79 21.88 27.21
CA PRO A 278 -22.35 21.23 28.45
C PRO A 278 -23.22 20.02 28.78
N GLY A 279 -22.60 18.90 29.14
CA GLY A 279 -23.29 17.65 29.49
C GLY A 279 -23.67 16.77 28.28
N LYS A 280 -23.41 17.21 27.02
CA LYS A 280 -23.58 16.39 25.83
C LYS A 280 -22.19 16.09 25.21
N ASP A 281 -21.79 14.81 25.22
CA ASP A 281 -20.51 14.39 24.63
C ASP A 281 -20.75 13.39 23.49
N PRO A 282 -20.59 13.82 22.22
CA PRO A 282 -20.74 12.93 21.07
C PRO A 282 -19.74 11.78 21.03
N ALA A 283 -18.59 11.88 21.74
CA ALA A 283 -17.60 10.80 21.80
C ALA A 283 -18.16 9.52 22.47
N THR A 284 -19.24 9.64 23.25
CA THR A 284 -19.92 8.48 23.84
C THR A 284 -20.81 7.70 22.86
N SER A 285 -21.08 8.26 21.69
CA SER A 285 -21.90 7.64 20.63
C SER A 285 -21.05 7.32 19.40
N ARG A 286 -20.82 6.03 19.12
CA ARG A 286 -20.08 5.58 17.94
C ARG A 286 -20.68 6.11 16.64
N SER A 287 -22.01 6.18 16.53
CA SER A 287 -22.71 6.78 15.38
C SER A 287 -22.38 8.26 15.22
N ALA A 288 -22.40 9.03 16.32
CA ALA A 288 -22.07 10.46 16.29
C ALA A 288 -20.60 10.69 15.87
N VAL A 289 -19.69 9.88 16.38
CA VAL A 289 -18.26 9.91 15.97
C VAL A 289 -18.12 9.65 14.48
N GLN A 290 -18.86 8.67 13.91
CA GLN A 290 -18.82 8.41 12.46
C GLN A 290 -19.42 9.53 11.61
N LYS A 291 -20.50 10.15 12.07
CA LYS A 291 -21.04 11.36 11.43
C LYS A 291 -20.01 12.49 11.41
N LEU A 292 -19.36 12.75 12.54
CA LEU A 292 -18.29 13.76 12.64
C LEU A 292 -17.10 13.43 11.76
N ARG A 293 -16.63 12.18 11.71
CA ARG A 293 -15.53 11.74 10.84
C ARG A 293 -15.82 12.00 9.37
N ARG A 294 -17.01 11.61 8.90
CA ARG A 294 -17.43 11.84 7.52
C ARG A 294 -17.42 13.32 7.17
N GLU A 295 -17.95 14.16 8.05
CA GLU A 295 -18.03 15.60 7.79
C GLU A 295 -16.65 16.29 7.95
N ALA A 296 -15.76 15.78 8.83
CA ALA A 296 -14.39 16.27 8.94
C ALA A 296 -13.58 15.96 7.67
N GLU A 297 -13.68 14.73 7.13
CA GLU A 297 -13.05 14.38 5.84
C GLU A 297 -13.57 15.27 4.71
N ARG A 298 -14.90 15.45 4.62
CA ARG A 298 -15.53 16.34 3.63
C ARG A 298 -15.03 17.77 3.77
N ALA A 299 -14.95 18.29 4.98
CA ALA A 299 -14.47 19.62 5.27
C ALA A 299 -13.00 19.79 4.90
N LYS A 300 -12.12 18.85 5.26
CA LYS A 300 -10.70 18.84 4.84
C LYS A 300 -10.55 18.94 3.33
N ARG A 301 -11.29 18.12 2.57
CA ARG A 301 -11.27 18.16 1.10
C ARG A 301 -11.73 19.52 0.57
N HIS A 302 -12.82 20.06 1.12
CA HIS A 302 -13.35 21.37 0.69
C HIS A 302 -12.40 22.51 1.00
N LEU A 303 -11.71 22.49 2.14
CA LEU A 303 -10.70 23.47 2.53
C LEU A 303 -9.45 23.47 1.65
N SER A 304 -9.24 22.44 0.81
CA SER A 304 -8.18 22.47 -0.20
C SER A 304 -8.48 23.47 -1.33
N THR A 305 -9.74 23.79 -1.60
CA THR A 305 -10.17 24.71 -2.66
C THR A 305 -10.81 25.99 -2.13
N ALA A 306 -11.54 25.94 -1.01
CA ALA A 306 -12.24 27.07 -0.43
C ALA A 306 -11.52 27.61 0.82
N PRO A 307 -11.63 28.91 1.16
CA PRO A 307 -11.02 29.50 2.36
C PRO A 307 -11.72 29.11 3.65
N GLN A 308 -12.97 28.66 3.60
CA GLN A 308 -13.77 28.21 4.74
C GLN A 308 -14.83 27.20 4.30
N VAL A 309 -15.33 26.44 5.26
CA VAL A 309 -16.42 25.49 5.05
C VAL A 309 -17.37 25.52 6.26
N ARG A 310 -18.65 25.38 6.01
CA ARG A 310 -19.66 25.16 7.04
C ARG A 310 -19.93 23.66 7.17
N ILE A 311 -19.77 23.14 8.36
CA ILE A 311 -20.04 21.77 8.75
C ILE A 311 -21.41 21.75 9.40
N GLU A 312 -22.33 20.95 8.89
CA GLU A 312 -23.69 20.80 9.41
C GLU A 312 -24.00 19.32 9.56
N ILE A 313 -24.42 18.92 10.76
CA ILE A 313 -24.76 17.54 11.08
C ILE A 313 -26.11 17.53 11.81
N GLU A 314 -27.14 17.11 11.10
CA GLU A 314 -28.46 16.92 11.67
C GLU A 314 -28.47 15.71 12.60
N SER A 315 -29.19 15.85 13.71
CA SER A 315 -29.37 14.80 14.71
C SER A 315 -28.04 14.12 15.08
N LEU A 316 -27.00 14.92 15.38
CA LEU A 316 -25.70 14.39 15.80
C LEU A 316 -25.84 13.54 17.08
N LEU A 317 -26.64 14.04 18.03
CA LEU A 317 -27.17 13.31 19.19
C LEU A 317 -28.68 13.53 19.25
N PRO A 318 -29.45 12.73 20.03
CA PRO A 318 -30.87 12.97 20.21
C PRO A 318 -31.16 14.41 20.69
N GLY A 319 -31.89 15.16 19.84
CA GLY A 319 -32.25 16.57 20.10
C GLY A 319 -31.05 17.53 20.05
N LEU A 320 -30.02 17.19 19.29
CA LEU A 320 -28.85 18.05 19.07
C LEU A 320 -28.41 18.03 17.60
N ASP A 321 -28.59 19.14 16.93
CA ASP A 321 -27.95 19.43 15.64
C ASP A 321 -26.63 20.17 15.88
N PHE A 322 -25.69 20.00 14.99
CA PHE A 322 -24.38 20.66 15.06
C PHE A 322 -24.14 21.49 13.81
N SER A 323 -23.75 22.73 14.01
CA SER A 323 -23.34 23.62 12.92
C SER A 323 -22.13 24.45 13.36
N GLU A 324 -21.07 24.42 12.55
CA GLU A 324 -19.82 25.15 12.80
C GLU A 324 -19.14 25.55 11.49
N THR A 325 -18.49 26.71 11.48
CA THR A 325 -17.68 27.16 10.35
C THR A 325 -16.21 27.02 10.68
N VAL A 326 -15.48 26.30 9.81
CA VAL A 326 -14.04 26.11 9.94
C VAL A 326 -13.35 26.82 8.77
N THR A 327 -12.30 27.59 9.08
CA THR A 327 -11.46 28.23 8.07
C THR A 327 -10.26 27.37 7.71
N ARG A 328 -9.73 27.52 6.49
CA ARG A 328 -8.46 26.88 6.09
C ARG A 328 -7.31 27.23 7.04
N ALA A 329 -7.22 28.50 7.46
CA ALA A 329 -6.20 28.94 8.40
C ALA A 329 -6.26 28.19 9.73
N LYS A 330 -7.48 27.94 10.26
CA LYS A 330 -7.67 27.17 11.49
C LYS A 330 -7.29 25.70 11.29
N PHE A 331 -7.69 25.09 10.19
CA PHE A 331 -7.29 23.71 9.83
C PHE A 331 -5.76 23.58 9.72
N GLU A 332 -5.09 24.53 9.04
CA GLU A 332 -3.63 24.55 8.89
C GLU A 332 -2.91 24.75 10.24
N GLU A 333 -3.49 25.53 11.15
CA GLU A 333 -2.98 25.70 12.53
C GLU A 333 -3.06 24.38 13.30
N LEU A 334 -4.22 23.70 13.27
CA LEU A 334 -4.46 22.42 13.96
C LEU A 334 -3.52 21.30 13.50
N CYS A 335 -3.09 21.33 12.24
CA CYS A 335 -2.23 20.31 11.63
C CYS A 335 -0.79 20.77 11.42
N ALA A 336 -0.38 21.93 11.96
CA ALA A 336 0.90 22.55 11.63
C ALA A 336 2.13 21.71 11.99
N ASP A 337 2.08 20.94 13.05
CA ASP A 337 3.12 20.00 13.46
C ASP A 337 3.23 18.82 12.48
N LEU A 338 2.10 18.22 12.12
CA LEU A 338 2.04 17.11 11.16
C LEU A 338 2.56 17.53 9.78
N PHE A 339 2.18 18.73 9.30
CA PHE A 339 2.72 19.24 8.05
C PHE A 339 4.24 19.45 8.08
N ARG A 340 4.80 19.90 9.20
CA ARG A 340 6.27 20.01 9.32
C ARG A 340 6.97 18.68 9.36
N GLN A 341 6.35 17.67 9.97
CA GLN A 341 6.89 16.30 10.01
C GLN A 341 7.08 15.71 8.62
N THR A 342 6.27 16.10 7.62
CA THR A 342 6.43 15.61 6.24
C THR A 342 7.75 16.04 5.59
N LEU A 343 8.46 17.03 6.11
CA LEU A 343 9.76 17.44 5.57
C LEU A 343 10.92 16.57 6.07
N LEU A 344 10.77 15.89 7.19
CA LEU A 344 11.84 15.05 7.76
C LEU A 344 12.26 13.90 6.84
N PRO A 345 11.32 13.09 6.26
CA PRO A 345 11.71 12.08 5.26
C PRO A 345 12.32 12.69 3.99
N VAL A 346 11.91 13.91 3.58
CA VAL A 346 12.52 14.60 2.43
C VAL A 346 13.99 14.93 2.70
N GLU A 347 14.31 15.46 3.88
CA GLU A 347 15.69 15.73 4.29
C GLU A 347 16.50 14.42 4.34
N ARG A 348 15.92 13.36 4.91
CA ARG A 348 16.58 12.07 5.05
C ARG A 348 16.94 11.41 3.72
N VAL A 349 16.05 11.41 2.72
CA VAL A 349 16.39 10.81 1.41
C VAL A 349 17.47 11.58 0.67
N LEU A 350 17.53 12.91 0.84
CA LEU A 350 18.61 13.73 0.28
C LEU A 350 19.96 13.41 0.94
N GLU A 351 19.98 13.29 2.28
CA GLU A 351 21.17 12.90 3.03
C GLU A 351 21.64 11.48 2.65
N ASP A 352 20.73 10.50 2.62
CA ASP A 352 21.04 9.09 2.29
C ASP A 352 21.60 8.97 0.86
N ALA A 353 21.09 9.76 -0.09
CA ALA A 353 21.59 9.81 -1.47
C ALA A 353 22.81 10.71 -1.64
N SER A 354 23.25 11.42 -0.60
CA SER A 354 24.33 12.44 -0.67
C SER A 354 24.05 13.54 -1.71
N LEU A 355 22.77 13.93 -1.85
CA LEU A 355 22.31 14.96 -2.78
C LEU A 355 21.79 16.18 -2.02
N THR A 356 21.74 17.31 -2.73
CA THR A 356 21.19 18.58 -2.22
C THR A 356 19.83 18.89 -2.86
N LYS A 357 19.11 19.87 -2.31
CA LYS A 357 17.85 20.36 -2.88
C LYS A 357 17.98 20.87 -4.34
N ARG A 358 19.20 21.23 -4.77
CA ARG A 358 19.46 21.75 -6.13
C ARG A 358 19.60 20.62 -7.15
N ASP A 359 19.99 19.43 -6.67
CA ASP A 359 20.22 18.26 -7.53
C ASP A 359 18.90 17.54 -7.86
N VAL A 360 17.78 17.95 -7.26
CA VAL A 360 16.43 17.44 -7.56
C VAL A 360 15.85 18.24 -8.73
N ASP A 361 15.64 17.59 -9.87
CA ASP A 361 15.06 18.21 -11.05
C ASP A 361 13.56 18.42 -10.92
N GLU A 362 12.85 17.42 -10.39
CA GLU A 362 11.39 17.46 -10.24
C GLU A 362 10.94 16.92 -8.89
N VAL A 363 9.84 17.49 -8.39
CA VAL A 363 9.11 17.00 -7.21
C VAL A 363 7.72 16.60 -7.65
N VAL A 364 7.42 15.32 -7.64
CA VAL A 364 6.14 14.73 -8.09
C VAL A 364 5.24 14.47 -6.89
N LEU A 365 4.01 14.99 -6.94
CA LEU A 365 3.02 14.83 -5.88
C LEU A 365 2.13 13.62 -6.14
N VAL A 366 2.00 12.77 -5.13
CA VAL A 366 1.19 11.55 -5.13
C VAL A 366 0.37 11.48 -3.84
N GLY A 367 -0.77 10.80 -3.88
CA GLY A 367 -1.70 10.70 -2.76
C GLY A 367 -2.60 11.93 -2.59
N GLY A 368 -3.86 11.69 -2.24
CA GLY A 368 -4.89 12.74 -2.18
C GLY A 368 -4.60 13.87 -1.20
N SER A 369 -3.81 13.61 -0.14
CA SER A 369 -3.45 14.62 0.87
C SER A 369 -2.46 15.65 0.37
N THR A 370 -1.77 15.41 -0.75
CA THR A 370 -0.90 16.40 -1.42
C THR A 370 -1.68 17.55 -2.07
N ARG A 371 -3.00 17.41 -2.20
CA ARG A 371 -3.89 18.48 -2.67
C ARG A 371 -4.02 19.62 -1.66
N ILE A 372 -3.62 19.43 -0.39
CA ILE A 372 -3.66 20.44 0.66
C ILE A 372 -2.68 21.57 0.33
N PRO A 373 -3.16 22.84 0.21
CA PRO A 373 -2.31 23.95 -0.22
C PRO A 373 -1.08 24.17 0.66
N LYS A 374 -1.19 23.91 1.96
CA LYS A 374 -0.08 24.07 2.91
C LYS A 374 1.06 23.10 2.63
N VAL A 375 0.77 21.85 2.28
CA VAL A 375 1.78 20.85 1.90
C VAL A 375 2.57 21.35 0.68
N GLN A 376 1.85 21.80 -0.36
CA GLN A 376 2.47 22.32 -1.57
C GLN A 376 3.33 23.57 -1.31
N ALA A 377 2.84 24.49 -0.48
CA ALA A 377 3.59 25.70 -0.11
C ALA A 377 4.87 25.37 0.69
N LEU A 378 4.82 24.38 1.59
CA LEU A 378 5.99 23.92 2.35
C LEU A 378 7.05 23.32 1.43
N LEU A 379 6.65 22.46 0.48
CA LEU A 379 7.56 21.86 -0.50
C LEU A 379 8.17 22.92 -1.42
N THR A 380 7.35 23.84 -1.95
CA THR A 380 7.85 24.97 -2.78
C THR A 380 8.90 25.78 -2.02
N LYS A 381 8.63 26.09 -0.75
CA LYS A 381 9.60 26.82 0.10
C LYS A 381 10.86 25.98 0.36
N PHE A 382 10.70 24.70 0.64
CA PHE A 382 11.83 23.79 0.90
C PHE A 382 12.77 23.69 -0.31
N PHE A 383 12.22 23.59 -1.53
CA PHE A 383 12.97 23.52 -2.79
C PHE A 383 13.23 24.90 -3.42
N ASN A 384 13.47 25.94 -2.59
CA ASN A 384 13.91 27.27 -3.01
C ASN A 384 13.00 27.97 -4.05
N GLY A 385 11.70 27.74 -3.96
CA GLY A 385 10.70 28.32 -4.86
C GLY A 385 10.32 27.44 -6.07
N LYS A 386 10.93 26.25 -6.24
CA LYS A 386 10.55 25.29 -7.27
C LYS A 386 9.16 24.70 -6.94
N PRO A 387 8.13 24.91 -7.77
CA PRO A 387 6.81 24.35 -7.52
C PRO A 387 6.81 22.85 -7.79
N PRO A 388 6.08 22.05 -7.00
CA PRO A 388 5.92 20.61 -7.28
C PRO A 388 5.13 20.37 -8.57
N ASN A 389 5.47 19.28 -9.26
CA ASN A 389 4.80 18.82 -10.47
C ASN A 389 3.44 18.19 -10.12
N LYS A 390 2.41 18.51 -10.94
CA LYS A 390 1.03 18.07 -10.79
C LYS A 390 0.45 17.51 -12.11
N SER A 391 1.30 17.08 -13.05
CA SER A 391 0.86 16.60 -14.36
C SER A 391 0.05 15.31 -14.26
N ILE A 392 0.38 14.44 -13.31
CA ILE A 392 -0.35 13.19 -13.06
C ILE A 392 -1.44 13.36 -12.00
N ASN A 393 -2.52 12.58 -12.12
CA ASN A 393 -3.56 12.56 -11.09
C ASN A 393 -3.00 11.86 -9.83
N PRO A 394 -2.86 12.57 -8.69
CA PRO A 394 -2.23 12.01 -7.50
C PRO A 394 -3.02 10.84 -6.86
N ASP A 395 -4.31 10.69 -7.16
CA ASP A 395 -5.14 9.60 -6.66
C ASP A 395 -5.04 8.32 -7.52
N GLU A 396 -4.50 8.41 -8.75
CA GLU A 396 -4.48 7.34 -9.74
C GLU A 396 -3.06 6.91 -10.13
N ALA A 397 -2.06 7.75 -9.88
CA ALA A 397 -0.69 7.56 -10.34
C ALA A 397 -0.09 6.21 -9.91
N VAL A 398 -0.38 5.77 -8.69
CA VAL A 398 0.11 4.50 -8.13
C VAL A 398 -0.52 3.31 -8.87
N ALA A 399 -1.85 3.31 -9.03
CA ALA A 399 -2.55 2.26 -9.78
C ALA A 399 -2.13 2.24 -11.26
N TYR A 400 -1.87 3.41 -11.83
CA TYR A 400 -1.35 3.53 -13.20
C TYR A 400 -0.01 2.81 -13.36
N GLY A 401 0.97 3.10 -12.52
CA GLY A 401 2.28 2.42 -12.56
C GLY A 401 2.19 0.92 -12.25
N ALA A 402 1.28 0.53 -11.33
CA ALA A 402 1.02 -0.88 -11.06
C ALA A 402 0.44 -1.60 -12.30
N ALA A 403 -0.46 -0.95 -13.04
CA ALA A 403 -1.01 -1.49 -14.29
C ALA A 403 0.05 -1.62 -15.39
N VAL A 404 0.96 -0.66 -15.51
CA VAL A 404 2.12 -0.78 -16.42
C VAL A 404 2.95 -2.01 -16.08
N GLN A 405 3.29 -2.21 -14.81
CA GLN A 405 4.04 -3.39 -14.35
C GLN A 405 3.26 -4.68 -14.58
N ALA A 406 1.94 -4.66 -14.45
CA ALA A 406 1.08 -5.79 -14.78
C ALA A 406 1.20 -6.14 -16.28
N GLY A 407 1.16 -5.15 -17.17
CA GLY A 407 1.38 -5.32 -18.61
C GLY A 407 2.74 -5.91 -18.94
N VAL A 408 3.80 -5.40 -18.33
CA VAL A 408 5.17 -5.96 -18.49
C VAL A 408 5.22 -7.44 -18.09
N LEU A 409 4.61 -7.80 -16.96
CA LEU A 409 4.64 -9.17 -16.41
C LEU A 409 3.68 -10.12 -17.15
N SER A 410 2.63 -9.62 -17.81
CA SER A 410 1.74 -10.43 -18.65
C SER A 410 2.38 -10.82 -19.99
N GLY A 411 3.50 -10.19 -20.34
CA GLY A 411 4.17 -10.39 -21.62
C GLY A 411 3.56 -9.59 -22.77
N GLU A 412 2.69 -8.64 -22.47
CA GLU A 412 2.21 -7.65 -23.46
C GLU A 412 3.40 -6.78 -23.90
N ARG A 413 3.91 -7.09 -25.09
CA ARG A 413 5.06 -6.37 -25.67
C ARG A 413 4.57 -5.12 -26.37
N ASP A 414 4.70 -4.00 -25.68
CA ASP A 414 4.56 -2.68 -26.27
C ASP A 414 5.90 -1.95 -26.30
N LYS A 415 6.11 -1.09 -27.32
CA LYS A 415 7.34 -0.29 -27.44
C LYS A 415 7.53 0.66 -26.26
N SER A 416 6.45 1.07 -25.59
CA SER A 416 6.50 1.96 -24.44
C SER A 416 6.99 1.28 -23.16
N THR A 417 6.83 -0.05 -23.05
CA THR A 417 7.13 -0.83 -21.84
C THR A 417 8.29 -1.83 -22.01
N SER A 418 8.72 -2.11 -23.27
CA SER A 418 9.75 -3.12 -23.58
C SER A 418 11.10 -2.85 -22.93
N ASP A 419 11.45 -1.59 -22.72
CA ASP A 419 12.74 -1.14 -22.22
C ASP A 419 12.69 -0.68 -20.76
N LEU A 420 11.55 -0.91 -20.07
CA LEU A 420 11.36 -0.50 -18.70
C LEU A 420 12.15 -1.42 -17.76
N LEU A 421 13.16 -0.84 -17.10
CA LEU A 421 13.96 -1.50 -16.07
C LEU A 421 13.77 -0.79 -14.73
N LEU A 422 13.38 -1.54 -13.72
CA LEU A 422 13.21 -1.06 -12.35
C LEU A 422 14.30 -1.63 -11.45
N LEU A 423 15.08 -0.75 -10.83
CA LEU A 423 16.06 -1.06 -9.80
C LEU A 423 15.58 -0.48 -8.47
N ASP A 424 15.05 -1.34 -7.61
CA ASP A 424 14.53 -0.95 -6.29
C ASP A 424 15.57 -1.19 -5.19
N VAL A 425 15.31 -0.71 -3.98
CA VAL A 425 16.23 -0.80 -2.83
C VAL A 425 15.58 -1.46 -1.61
N THR A 426 16.41 -1.91 -0.68
CA THR A 426 15.93 -2.36 0.63
C THR A 426 15.46 -1.15 1.45
N PRO A 427 14.21 -1.13 1.97
CA PRO A 427 13.72 0.02 2.75
C PRO A 427 14.33 0.09 4.15
N LEU A 428 14.71 -1.07 4.71
CA LEU A 428 15.25 -1.22 6.06
C LEU A 428 16.55 -2.01 6.05
N THR A 429 17.42 -1.70 7.00
CA THR A 429 18.66 -2.43 7.26
C THR A 429 18.37 -3.85 7.73
N LEU A 430 19.07 -4.84 7.15
CA LEU A 430 19.03 -6.23 7.56
C LEU A 430 20.32 -6.59 8.31
N GLY A 431 20.19 -7.29 9.43
CA GLY A 431 21.33 -7.69 10.24
C GLY A 431 21.01 -8.82 11.21
N ILE A 432 21.98 -9.14 12.07
CA ILE A 432 21.84 -10.17 13.10
C ILE A 432 22.13 -9.60 14.49
N GLU A 433 21.64 -10.30 15.51
CA GLU A 433 22.00 -9.98 16.90
C GLU A 433 23.46 -10.33 17.17
N THR A 434 24.18 -9.38 17.73
CA THR A 434 25.54 -9.57 18.23
C THR A 434 25.58 -9.47 19.75
N THR A 435 26.76 -9.74 20.36
CA THR A 435 26.95 -9.69 21.81
C THR A 435 26.43 -8.38 22.40
N GLY A 436 25.64 -8.48 23.47
CA GLY A 436 24.98 -7.33 24.12
C GLY A 436 23.65 -6.89 23.48
N GLY A 437 23.08 -7.69 22.58
CA GLY A 437 21.79 -7.37 21.93
C GLY A 437 21.90 -6.24 20.90
N LEU A 438 23.10 -6.04 20.33
CA LEU A 438 23.36 -5.00 19.34
C LEU A 438 23.03 -5.51 17.92
N MET A 439 22.54 -4.61 17.07
CA MET A 439 22.30 -4.86 15.65
C MET A 439 23.63 -4.90 14.88
N GLY A 440 24.00 -6.07 14.39
CA GLY A 440 25.13 -6.26 13.47
C GLY A 440 24.66 -6.17 12.03
N GLU A 441 24.77 -5.03 11.40
CA GLU A 441 24.32 -4.77 10.04
C GLU A 441 25.04 -5.65 9.01
N ILE A 442 24.28 -6.22 8.07
CA ILE A 442 24.79 -7.00 6.92
C ILE A 442 24.43 -6.31 5.61
N ILE A 443 23.16 -5.94 5.42
CA ILE A 443 22.68 -5.20 4.26
C ILE A 443 22.11 -3.88 4.76
N PRO A 444 22.79 -2.75 4.54
CA PRO A 444 22.25 -1.42 4.86
C PRO A 444 20.98 -1.11 4.08
N ARG A 445 20.09 -0.29 4.65
CA ARG A 445 18.96 0.28 3.89
C ARG A 445 19.46 1.00 2.64
N ASN A 446 18.59 1.21 1.67
CA ASN A 446 18.89 1.82 0.38
C ASN A 446 19.97 1.05 -0.43
N THR A 447 20.14 -0.25 -0.16
CA THR A 447 20.97 -1.12 -1.01
C THR A 447 20.13 -1.66 -2.15
N VAL A 448 20.59 -1.47 -3.40
CA VAL A 448 19.90 -1.94 -4.61
C VAL A 448 19.65 -3.45 -4.56
N ILE A 449 18.48 -3.89 -4.96
CA ILE A 449 18.06 -5.30 -5.01
C ILE A 449 17.87 -5.78 -6.47
N PRO A 450 18.21 -7.03 -6.81
CA PRO A 450 18.64 -8.12 -5.90
C PRO A 450 20.06 -7.95 -5.37
N THR A 451 20.29 -8.29 -4.11
CA THR A 451 21.59 -8.19 -3.47
C THR A 451 21.89 -9.39 -2.57
N SER A 452 23.17 -9.65 -2.34
CA SER A 452 23.63 -10.62 -1.34
C SER A 452 24.94 -10.13 -0.75
N ARG A 453 24.99 -10.01 0.58
CA ARG A 453 26.20 -9.58 1.31
C ARG A 453 26.53 -10.56 2.42
N SER A 454 27.82 -10.68 2.75
CA SER A 454 28.28 -11.51 3.87
C SER A 454 29.18 -10.70 4.80
N LYS A 455 29.20 -11.15 6.07
CA LYS A 455 30.06 -10.59 7.12
C LYS A 455 30.56 -11.72 8.00
N VAL A 456 31.84 -11.64 8.41
CA VAL A 456 32.46 -12.66 9.26
C VAL A 456 32.25 -12.25 10.72
N TYR A 457 31.79 -13.19 11.51
CA TYR A 457 31.58 -13.12 12.94
C TYR A 457 32.45 -14.18 13.65
N THR A 458 32.49 -14.15 14.97
CA THR A 458 33.28 -15.09 15.77
C THR A 458 32.51 -15.52 17.01
N THR A 459 33.04 -16.54 17.72
CA THR A 459 32.45 -17.03 18.97
C THR A 459 32.69 -16.05 20.12
N ALA A 460 31.71 -15.97 21.04
CA ALA A 460 31.73 -15.12 22.22
C ALA A 460 32.37 -15.79 23.44
N GLU A 461 32.49 -17.13 23.42
CA GLU A 461 32.99 -17.95 24.52
C GLU A 461 34.02 -18.99 24.03
N ASP A 462 34.89 -19.49 24.94
CA ASP A 462 35.80 -20.59 24.64
C ASP A 462 35.01 -21.89 24.39
N ASN A 463 35.45 -22.65 23.40
CA ASN A 463 34.83 -23.94 23.01
C ASN A 463 33.31 -23.90 22.72
N GLN A 464 32.82 -22.77 22.27
CA GLN A 464 31.44 -22.60 21.92
C GLN A 464 31.06 -23.48 20.71
N ALA A 465 30.24 -24.51 20.95
CA ALA A 465 29.85 -25.51 19.93
C ALA A 465 28.71 -25.09 19.01
N ALA A 466 27.94 -24.08 19.42
CA ALA A 466 26.77 -23.60 18.66
C ALA A 466 26.59 -22.09 18.81
N VAL A 467 25.97 -21.45 17.81
CA VAL A 467 25.57 -20.04 17.81
C VAL A 467 24.13 -19.90 17.36
N MET A 468 23.29 -19.29 18.20
CA MET A 468 21.95 -18.89 17.84
C MET A 468 22.01 -17.59 17.02
N ASN A 469 21.64 -17.67 15.75
CA ASN A 469 21.57 -16.51 14.88
C ASN A 469 20.12 -16.02 14.82
N LYS A 470 19.88 -14.79 15.27
CA LYS A 470 18.60 -14.10 15.13
C LYS A 470 18.75 -13.00 14.08
N VAL A 471 17.91 -13.03 13.06
CA VAL A 471 17.92 -12.07 11.94
C VAL A 471 16.86 -11.02 12.19
N PHE A 472 17.27 -9.76 12.02
CA PHE A 472 16.41 -8.59 12.26
C PHE A 472 16.38 -7.66 11.06
N GLU A 473 15.29 -6.89 10.96
CA GLU A 473 15.18 -5.70 10.11
C GLU A 473 14.88 -4.47 10.96
N GLY A 474 15.44 -3.32 10.59
CA GLY A 474 15.20 -2.03 11.26
C GLY A 474 16.45 -1.20 11.48
N GLU A 475 16.24 0.05 11.98
CA GLU A 475 17.26 1.09 12.09
C GLU A 475 17.71 1.33 13.54
N ARG A 476 17.20 0.57 14.51
CA ARG A 476 17.53 0.75 15.93
C ARG A 476 18.83 0.03 16.28
N LYS A 477 19.65 0.63 17.17
CA LYS A 477 20.93 0.06 17.61
C LYS A 477 20.75 -1.26 18.38
N LEU A 478 19.66 -1.39 19.13
CA LEU A 478 19.35 -2.59 19.91
C LEU A 478 18.36 -3.47 19.13
N THR A 479 18.65 -4.76 19.07
CA THR A 479 17.80 -5.74 18.35
C THR A 479 16.41 -5.90 18.95
N LYS A 480 16.25 -5.67 20.27
CA LYS A 480 14.93 -5.68 20.93
C LYS A 480 13.96 -4.64 20.39
N ASP A 481 14.49 -3.55 19.83
CA ASP A 481 13.71 -2.44 19.26
C ASP A 481 13.56 -2.56 17.73
N ASN A 482 14.11 -3.64 17.15
CA ASN A 482 14.02 -4.00 15.74
C ASN A 482 13.09 -5.22 15.57
N ARG A 483 12.67 -5.46 14.34
CA ARG A 483 11.80 -6.57 14.03
C ARG A 483 12.58 -7.86 13.81
N LEU A 484 12.27 -8.91 14.59
CA LEU A 484 12.78 -10.26 14.37
C LEU A 484 12.13 -10.88 13.13
N LEU A 485 12.95 -11.25 12.13
CA LEU A 485 12.52 -11.96 10.92
C LEU A 485 12.54 -13.48 11.11
N GLY A 486 13.50 -13.99 11.89
CA GLY A 486 13.64 -15.40 12.18
C GLY A 486 14.87 -15.72 12.99
N SER A 487 14.98 -16.96 13.44
CA SER A 487 16.14 -17.46 14.17
C SER A 487 16.51 -18.86 13.68
N PHE A 488 17.80 -19.16 13.68
CA PHE A 488 18.33 -20.49 13.38
C PHE A 488 19.60 -20.72 14.20
N GLU A 489 19.84 -21.97 14.55
CA GLU A 489 21.03 -22.37 15.27
C GLU A 489 22.08 -22.97 14.32
N LEU A 490 23.31 -22.44 14.36
CA LEU A 490 24.47 -23.02 13.73
C LEU A 490 25.17 -23.92 14.76
N THR A 491 25.23 -25.22 14.50
CA THR A 491 25.88 -26.21 15.38
C THR A 491 27.14 -26.80 14.74
N GLY A 492 27.93 -27.54 15.52
CA GLY A 492 29.12 -28.23 15.01
C GLY A 492 30.35 -27.33 14.83
N ILE A 493 30.40 -26.24 15.55
CA ILE A 493 31.60 -25.37 15.59
C ILE A 493 32.72 -26.12 16.33
N PRO A 494 33.91 -26.29 15.72
CA PRO A 494 35.02 -26.94 16.39
C PRO A 494 35.43 -26.23 17.69
N PRO A 495 35.83 -26.96 18.74
CA PRO A 495 36.32 -26.34 19.96
C PRO A 495 37.54 -25.45 19.69
N MET A 496 37.38 -24.16 19.96
CA MET A 496 38.45 -23.13 19.78
C MET A 496 38.36 -22.08 20.87
N PRO A 497 39.43 -21.36 21.16
CA PRO A 497 39.36 -20.19 22.01
C PRO A 497 38.40 -19.13 21.43
N LYS A 498 37.77 -18.38 22.31
CA LYS A 498 36.96 -17.20 21.98
C LYS A 498 37.64 -16.33 20.93
N GLY A 499 36.87 -15.91 19.91
CA GLY A 499 37.35 -14.99 18.89
C GLY A 499 38.18 -15.64 17.76
N LYS A 500 38.36 -16.97 17.75
CA LYS A 500 39.16 -17.69 16.74
C LYS A 500 38.31 -18.34 15.64
N ALA A 501 37.11 -18.81 15.97
CA ALA A 501 36.24 -19.37 14.99
C ALA A 501 35.76 -18.28 13.99
N GLN A 502 35.77 -18.61 12.70
CA GLN A 502 35.24 -17.71 11.65
C GLN A 502 33.89 -18.22 11.20
N ILE A 503 32.86 -17.44 11.44
CA ILE A 503 31.47 -17.75 11.11
C ILE A 503 31.02 -16.73 10.07
N GLU A 504 30.84 -17.16 8.81
CA GLU A 504 30.34 -16.28 7.76
C GLU A 504 28.81 -16.22 7.81
N GLY A 505 28.27 -15.08 8.17
CA GLY A 505 26.84 -14.77 8.03
C GLY A 505 26.57 -14.16 6.65
N ARG A 506 25.76 -14.82 5.83
CA ARG A 506 25.36 -14.34 4.51
C ARG A 506 23.88 -14.02 4.48
N SER A 507 23.52 -12.82 4.09
CA SER A 507 22.14 -12.37 3.86
C SER A 507 21.93 -11.98 2.40
N GLY A 508 20.74 -12.21 1.89
CA GLY A 508 20.35 -11.81 0.54
C GLY A 508 18.93 -11.28 0.51
N ARG A 509 18.68 -10.28 -0.34
CA ARG A 509 17.36 -9.75 -0.64
C ARG A 509 17.11 -9.82 -2.14
N VAL A 510 15.93 -10.32 -2.50
CA VAL A 510 15.44 -10.35 -3.88
C VAL A 510 14.17 -9.48 -3.98
N PRO A 511 13.81 -8.98 -5.19
CA PRO A 511 12.55 -8.30 -5.40
C PRO A 511 11.36 -9.16 -4.97
N ASP A 512 10.30 -8.52 -4.52
CA ASP A 512 9.06 -9.17 -4.08
C ASP A 512 8.25 -9.74 -5.27
N THR A 513 8.78 -10.77 -5.93
CA THR A 513 8.13 -11.49 -7.04
C THR A 513 7.76 -12.91 -6.63
N THR A 514 6.71 -13.47 -7.23
CA THR A 514 6.30 -14.87 -6.99
C THR A 514 7.18 -15.89 -7.72
N HIS A 515 7.96 -15.47 -8.72
CA HIS A 515 8.80 -16.34 -9.57
C HIS A 515 10.28 -16.32 -9.17
N GLY A 516 10.62 -15.82 -7.99
CA GLY A 516 11.96 -16.01 -7.42
C GLY A 516 12.17 -17.45 -6.97
N PRO A 517 13.40 -18.00 -7.04
CA PRO A 517 13.66 -19.32 -6.45
C PRO A 517 13.25 -19.30 -4.97
N PRO A 518 12.67 -20.42 -4.45
CA PRO A 518 12.25 -20.48 -3.07
C PRO A 518 13.42 -20.06 -2.19
N HIS A 519 13.12 -19.27 -1.14
CA HIS A 519 14.09 -18.85 -0.14
C HIS A 519 14.91 -20.08 0.27
N ARG A 520 16.10 -20.21 -0.28
CA ARG A 520 17.02 -21.21 0.22
C ARG A 520 17.45 -20.70 1.59
N SER A 521 17.00 -21.40 2.63
CA SER A 521 17.65 -21.35 3.93
C SER A 521 19.16 -21.29 3.74
N PRO A 522 19.90 -20.47 4.50
CA PRO A 522 21.33 -20.32 4.34
C PRO A 522 21.97 -21.69 4.37
N ARG A 523 22.60 -22.09 3.28
CA ARG A 523 23.39 -23.33 3.25
C ARG A 523 24.53 -23.12 4.23
N SER A 524 24.65 -24.05 5.17
CA SER A 524 25.86 -24.16 5.99
C SER A 524 27.07 -24.15 5.06
N SER A 525 27.89 -23.13 5.13
CA SER A 525 29.13 -23.06 4.38
C SER A 525 30.07 -24.13 4.90
N ARG A 526 30.65 -24.89 3.97
CA ARG A 526 31.69 -25.86 4.26
C ARG A 526 32.87 -25.17 4.90
N HIS A 527 33.39 -25.79 5.95
CA HIS A 527 34.66 -25.43 6.56
C HIS A 527 35.82 -25.47 5.54
N ARG A 528 36.62 -24.44 5.50
CA ARG A 528 38.04 -24.47 5.11
C ARG A 528 38.86 -24.01 6.27
#